data_316b81e8e9d54691b1ca69cbd578baa3
#
_entry.id   316b81e8e9d54691b1ca69cbd578baa3
#
_cell.length_a   1.000
_cell.length_b   1.000
_cell.length_c   1.000
_cell.angle_alpha   90.00
_cell.angle_beta   90.00
_cell.angle_gamma   90.00
#
_symmetry.space_group_name_H-M   'P 1'
#
loop_
_entity.id
_entity.type
_entity.pdbx_description
1 polymer ?
#
loop_
_entity_poly.entity_id
_entity_poly.type
_entity_poly.pdbx_seq_one_letter_code
_entity_poly.pdbx_strand_id
1 'polypeptide(L)'
;MNAVKIARRTALASIVVLAAGVVSAVHAQSAPAPKYKVGDRWVYNVKSGIGLQVINYQETREVVAVGGGGASVKITGKAADGKDFTRTEVYSAPGVIKSGALCYDETYRFPTPLARVTFPVAPGQRSSKWVDSIAEPGGMKGQFNYFFRTRSWDKQPTPAGSFDAIRIDVLRVLDDATPFRNATNCNFTYWYSPAVRNTVRERRAAMYTQLDQQAEYRVLDAFYELASFTPGK
;
A
#
# COMPACT_ATOMS: atom_id res chain seq x y z
N MET A 1 6.73 -91.95 31.24
CA MET A 1 6.40 -91.18 29.98
C MET A 1 6.20 -89.74 30.39
N ASN A 2 7.25 -88.90 30.17
CA ASN A 2 7.32 -87.50 30.64
C ASN A 2 7.03 -86.61 29.48
N ALA A 3 5.98 -85.79 29.57
CA ALA A 3 5.64 -84.75 28.59
C ALA A 3 6.25 -83.41 29.01
N VAL A 4 7.18 -82.91 28.21
CA VAL A 4 7.83 -81.62 28.39
C VAL A 4 6.94 -80.50 27.77
N LYS A 5 6.47 -79.58 28.61
CA LYS A 5 5.78 -78.37 28.17
C LYS A 5 6.80 -77.30 27.83
N ILE A 6 6.86 -76.87 26.54
CA ILE A 6 7.64 -75.74 26.06
C ILE A 6 6.77 -74.49 26.15
N ALA A 7 7.13 -73.52 27.00
CA ALA A 7 6.51 -72.25 27.12
C ALA A 7 7.15 -71.25 26.09
N ARG A 8 6.38 -70.79 25.11
CA ARG A 8 6.76 -69.74 24.21
C ARG A 8 6.52 -68.39 24.89
N ARG A 9 7.58 -67.66 25.15
CA ARG A 9 7.53 -66.29 25.57
C ARG A 9 7.46 -65.38 24.29
N THR A 10 6.33 -64.77 24.10
CA THR A 10 6.14 -63.69 23.03
C THR A 10 6.61 -62.35 23.61
N ALA A 11 7.69 -61.84 23.12
CA ALA A 11 8.15 -60.49 23.44
C ALA A 11 7.40 -59.46 22.55
N LEU A 12 6.53 -58.67 23.14
CA LEU A 12 5.95 -57.48 22.48
C LEU A 12 6.98 -56.35 22.48
N ALA A 13 7.52 -56.05 21.34
CA ALA A 13 8.34 -54.86 21.13
C ALA A 13 7.40 -53.64 20.88
N SER A 14 7.28 -52.79 21.89
CA SER A 14 6.55 -51.51 21.74
C SER A 14 7.40 -50.52 20.96
N ILE A 15 7.02 -50.23 19.72
CA ILE A 15 7.63 -49.16 18.90
C ILE A 15 6.99 -47.85 19.34
N VAL A 16 7.72 -47.01 20.09
CA VAL A 16 7.37 -45.63 20.39
C VAL A 16 7.78 -44.79 19.20
N VAL A 17 6.81 -44.41 18.35
CA VAL A 17 7.02 -43.42 17.28
C VAL A 17 7.01 -42.03 17.90
N LEU A 18 8.19 -41.44 18.12
CA LEU A 18 8.32 -40.02 18.42
C LEU A 18 7.96 -39.22 17.15
N ALA A 19 6.73 -38.69 17.07
CA ALA A 19 6.37 -37.71 16.12
C ALA A 19 7.08 -36.38 16.50
N ALA A 20 8.26 -36.13 15.94
CA ALA A 20 8.90 -34.81 15.98
C ALA A 20 8.04 -33.84 15.19
N GLY A 21 7.19 -33.10 15.89
CA GLY A 21 6.44 -31.99 15.31
C GLY A 21 7.43 -30.93 14.84
N VAL A 22 7.65 -30.84 13.53
CA VAL A 22 8.35 -29.71 12.91
C VAL A 22 7.45 -28.50 13.08
N VAL A 23 7.65 -27.75 14.15
CA VAL A 23 7.11 -26.39 14.29
C VAL A 23 7.82 -25.55 13.25
N SER A 24 7.24 -25.45 12.06
CA SER A 24 7.67 -24.48 11.05
C SER A 24 7.47 -23.11 11.69
N ALA A 25 8.55 -22.49 12.14
CA ALA A 25 8.56 -21.09 12.53
C ALA A 25 8.12 -20.31 11.28
N VAL A 26 6.87 -19.83 11.27
CA VAL A 26 6.38 -18.90 10.27
C VAL A 26 7.19 -17.63 10.46
N HIS A 27 8.33 -17.55 9.81
CA HIS A 27 9.07 -16.30 9.71
C HIS A 27 8.13 -15.32 9.03
N ALA A 28 7.75 -14.26 9.75
CA ALA A 28 6.91 -13.21 9.20
C ALA A 28 7.65 -12.67 7.96
N GLN A 29 7.17 -13.05 6.77
CA GLN A 29 7.78 -12.66 5.50
C GLN A 29 7.86 -11.14 5.46
N SER A 30 9.07 -10.58 5.32
CA SER A 30 9.29 -9.15 5.16
C SER A 30 9.77 -8.84 3.75
N ALA A 31 9.38 -7.67 3.21
CA ALA A 31 9.87 -7.18 1.94
C ALA A 31 10.93 -6.10 2.15
N PRO A 32 12.10 -6.22 1.51
CA PRO A 32 13.12 -5.18 1.56
C PRO A 32 12.66 -3.90 0.84
N ALA A 33 13.39 -2.81 1.09
CA ALA A 33 13.17 -1.56 0.38
C ALA A 33 13.36 -1.75 -1.14
N PRO A 34 12.47 -1.16 -1.98
CA PRO A 34 12.61 -1.25 -3.43
C PRO A 34 13.88 -0.51 -3.90
N LYS A 35 14.59 -1.12 -4.84
CA LYS A 35 15.68 -0.47 -5.56
C LYS A 35 15.13 0.04 -6.87
N TYR A 36 14.72 1.30 -6.90
CA TYR A 36 14.22 1.94 -8.11
C TYR A 36 15.32 2.12 -9.15
N LYS A 37 14.94 2.01 -10.43
CA LYS A 37 15.79 2.30 -11.58
C LYS A 37 15.09 3.31 -12.47
N VAL A 38 15.84 4.19 -13.13
CA VAL A 38 15.28 5.07 -14.15
C VAL A 38 14.65 4.24 -15.25
N GLY A 39 13.43 4.59 -15.64
CA GLY A 39 12.62 3.83 -16.59
C GLY A 39 11.80 2.69 -15.98
N ASP A 40 11.87 2.44 -14.65
CA ASP A 40 10.84 1.61 -14.00
C ASP A 40 9.47 2.23 -14.28
N ARG A 41 8.59 1.48 -14.95
CA ARG A 41 7.31 2.01 -15.41
C ARG A 41 6.17 1.06 -15.08
N TRP A 42 5.18 1.59 -14.38
CA TRP A 42 3.94 0.90 -14.03
C TRP A 42 2.77 1.55 -14.75
N VAL A 43 1.91 0.74 -15.35
CA VAL A 43 0.64 1.17 -15.94
C VAL A 43 -0.49 0.55 -15.13
N TYR A 44 -1.43 1.36 -14.69
CA TYR A 44 -2.59 0.91 -13.94
C TYR A 44 -3.87 1.16 -14.75
N ASN A 45 -4.76 0.18 -14.77
CA ASN A 45 -6.15 0.43 -15.10
C ASN A 45 -6.82 1.04 -13.88
N VAL A 46 -7.44 2.19 -14.06
CA VAL A 46 -8.08 2.95 -12.98
C VAL A 46 -9.57 3.07 -13.27
N LYS A 47 -10.38 2.75 -12.25
CA LYS A 47 -11.79 3.07 -12.19
C LYS A 47 -11.97 4.09 -11.08
N SER A 48 -12.39 5.30 -11.42
CA SER A 48 -12.55 6.39 -10.46
C SER A 48 -13.87 7.10 -10.67
N GLY A 49 -14.49 7.57 -9.59
CA GLY A 49 -15.71 8.33 -9.68
C GLY A 49 -16.49 8.38 -8.39
N ILE A 50 -17.63 9.07 -8.42
CA ILE A 50 -18.57 9.24 -7.32
C ILE A 50 -19.98 9.09 -7.86
N GLY A 51 -20.78 8.22 -7.25
CA GLY A 51 -22.16 7.97 -7.69
C GLY A 51 -22.22 7.44 -9.12
N LEU A 52 -22.94 8.14 -9.99
CA LEU A 52 -23.13 7.77 -11.40
C LEU A 52 -21.98 8.24 -12.32
N GLN A 53 -21.13 9.13 -11.84
CA GLN A 53 -19.98 9.65 -12.60
C GLN A 53 -18.78 8.75 -12.39
N VAL A 54 -18.65 7.71 -13.20
CA VAL A 54 -17.49 6.81 -13.18
C VAL A 54 -16.70 6.98 -14.46
N ILE A 55 -15.40 7.22 -14.31
CA ILE A 55 -14.42 7.25 -15.40
C ILE A 55 -13.48 6.06 -15.31
N ASN A 56 -13.12 5.52 -16.47
CA ASN A 56 -12.10 4.50 -16.60
C ASN A 56 -10.96 5.08 -17.44
N TYR A 57 -9.72 4.95 -16.94
CA TYR A 57 -8.54 5.46 -17.62
C TYR A 57 -7.30 4.65 -17.26
N GLN A 58 -6.19 4.94 -17.90
CA GLN A 58 -4.88 4.41 -17.50
C GLN A 58 -4.06 5.50 -16.81
N GLU A 59 -3.48 5.15 -15.66
CA GLU A 59 -2.46 5.95 -14.99
C GLU A 59 -1.11 5.30 -15.21
N THR A 60 -0.14 6.10 -15.67
CA THR A 60 1.26 5.68 -15.79
C THR A 60 2.08 6.34 -14.69
N ARG A 61 2.93 5.54 -14.04
CA ARG A 61 3.96 5.99 -13.09
C ARG A 61 5.32 5.56 -13.63
N GLU A 62 6.25 6.49 -13.76
CA GLU A 62 7.57 6.24 -14.31
C GLU A 62 8.66 6.88 -13.45
N VAL A 63 9.69 6.12 -13.10
CA VAL A 63 10.87 6.65 -12.43
C VAL A 63 11.70 7.42 -13.46
N VAL A 64 11.74 8.73 -13.31
CA VAL A 64 12.46 9.64 -14.23
C VAL A 64 13.83 10.04 -13.72
N ALA A 65 14.08 9.89 -12.41
CA ALA A 65 15.38 10.13 -11.81
C ALA A 65 15.56 9.29 -10.54
N VAL A 66 16.80 8.89 -10.25
CA VAL A 66 17.22 8.28 -8.99
C VAL A 66 18.48 8.98 -8.50
N GLY A 67 18.62 9.19 -7.20
CA GLY A 67 19.80 9.82 -6.61
C GLY A 67 19.63 10.03 -5.11
N GLY A 68 20.75 10.08 -4.37
CA GLY A 68 20.75 10.32 -2.93
C GLY A 68 19.91 9.33 -2.10
N GLY A 69 19.72 8.09 -2.61
CA GLY A 69 18.86 7.08 -1.99
C GLY A 69 17.37 7.23 -2.31
N GLY A 70 16.97 8.30 -3.02
CA GLY A 70 15.60 8.60 -3.40
C GLY A 70 15.31 8.45 -4.90
N ALA A 71 14.11 8.85 -5.31
CA ALA A 71 13.65 8.81 -6.69
C ALA A 71 12.64 9.92 -6.99
N SER A 72 12.55 10.32 -8.27
CA SER A 72 11.46 11.12 -8.80
C SER A 72 10.59 10.26 -9.69
N VAL A 73 9.28 10.27 -9.45
CA VAL A 73 8.30 9.45 -10.17
C VAL A 73 7.33 10.40 -10.89
N LYS A 74 7.35 10.39 -12.21
CA LYS A 74 6.37 11.09 -13.04
C LYS A 74 5.09 10.27 -13.08
N ILE A 75 3.96 10.91 -12.84
CA ILE A 75 2.63 10.29 -12.86
C ILE A 75 1.78 11.04 -13.89
N THR A 76 1.18 10.30 -14.82
CA THR A 76 0.24 10.82 -15.82
C THR A 76 -1.05 10.03 -15.76
N GLY A 77 -2.18 10.72 -15.84
CA GLY A 77 -3.50 10.10 -15.73
C GLY A 77 -4.62 11.09 -16.01
N LYS A 78 -5.80 10.82 -15.44
CA LYS A 78 -6.96 11.73 -15.52
C LYS A 78 -7.39 12.17 -14.14
N ALA A 79 -7.71 13.45 -14.01
CA ALA A 79 -8.36 14.02 -12.82
C ALA A 79 -9.85 13.61 -12.77
N ALA A 80 -10.51 13.90 -11.66
CA ALA A 80 -11.91 13.56 -11.45
C ALA A 80 -12.86 14.18 -12.49
N ASP A 81 -12.48 15.32 -13.08
CA ASP A 81 -13.21 15.98 -14.18
C ASP A 81 -12.91 15.40 -15.57
N GLY A 82 -12.11 14.34 -15.65
CA GLY A 82 -11.71 13.65 -16.88
C GLY A 82 -10.56 14.30 -17.64
N LYS A 83 -10.03 15.44 -17.19
CA LYS A 83 -8.88 16.11 -17.83
C LYS A 83 -7.59 15.36 -17.54
N ASP A 84 -6.68 15.42 -18.50
CA ASP A 84 -5.34 14.86 -18.33
C ASP A 84 -4.55 15.66 -17.29
N PHE A 85 -3.81 14.96 -16.44
CA PHE A 85 -2.87 15.58 -15.53
C PHE A 85 -1.49 14.94 -15.63
N THR A 86 -0.49 15.74 -15.26
CA THR A 86 0.87 15.27 -15.03
C THR A 86 1.37 15.88 -13.73
N ARG A 87 1.92 15.03 -12.85
CA ARG A 87 2.60 15.46 -11.63
C ARG A 87 3.86 14.65 -11.40
N THR A 88 4.73 15.15 -10.54
CA THR A 88 5.92 14.41 -10.10
C THR A 88 5.87 14.22 -8.59
N GLU A 89 6.01 12.98 -8.15
CA GLU A 89 6.25 12.67 -6.74
C GLU A 89 7.75 12.54 -6.49
N VAL A 90 8.25 13.15 -5.43
CA VAL A 90 9.67 13.14 -5.07
C VAL A 90 9.86 12.38 -3.76
N TYR A 91 10.66 11.33 -3.81
CA TYR A 91 11.03 10.49 -2.68
C TYR A 91 12.46 10.78 -2.24
N SER A 92 12.69 10.95 -0.93
CA SER A 92 14.04 11.08 -0.35
C SER A 92 14.68 9.72 -0.06
N ALA A 93 13.85 8.71 0.14
CA ALA A 93 14.23 7.31 0.31
C ALA A 93 13.02 6.44 -0.09
N PRO A 94 13.18 5.13 -0.28
CA PRO A 94 12.05 4.23 -0.51
C PRO A 94 10.98 4.38 0.58
N GLY A 95 9.75 4.64 0.16
CA GLY A 95 8.62 4.88 1.06
C GLY A 95 8.60 6.22 1.78
N VAL A 96 9.59 7.10 1.59
CA VAL A 96 9.68 8.42 2.24
C VAL A 96 9.54 9.53 1.21
N ILE A 97 8.41 10.20 1.19
CA ILE A 97 8.07 11.22 0.21
C ILE A 97 8.38 12.64 0.70
N LYS A 98 8.96 13.47 -0.15
CA LYS A 98 9.19 14.91 0.05
C LYS A 98 8.07 15.77 -0.55
N SER A 99 7.53 15.35 -1.71
CA SER A 99 6.47 16.05 -2.41
C SER A 99 5.61 15.07 -3.18
N GLY A 100 4.29 15.25 -3.16
CA GLY A 100 3.32 14.43 -3.89
C GLY A 100 1.90 14.61 -3.39
N ALA A 101 0.97 13.84 -3.96
CA ALA A 101 -0.43 13.92 -3.62
C ALA A 101 -0.72 13.35 -2.22
N LEU A 102 -1.63 14.01 -1.50
CA LEU A 102 -2.15 13.53 -0.21
C LEU A 102 -3.41 12.68 -0.39
N CYS A 103 -4.47 13.31 -0.83
CA CYS A 103 -5.79 12.70 -0.94
C CYS A 103 -6.34 12.80 -2.35
N TYR A 104 -6.23 13.98 -2.90
CA TYR A 104 -6.62 14.32 -4.27
C TYR A 104 -5.38 14.46 -5.15
N ASP A 105 -5.56 15.02 -6.35
CA ASP A 105 -4.47 15.21 -7.30
C ASP A 105 -3.58 16.43 -7.01
N GLU A 106 -3.95 17.23 -6.01
CA GLU A 106 -3.15 18.36 -5.54
C GLU A 106 -1.81 17.91 -4.98
N THR A 107 -0.76 18.64 -5.32
CA THR A 107 0.60 18.37 -4.85
C THR A 107 0.87 19.09 -3.54
N TYR A 108 1.48 18.38 -2.61
CA TYR A 108 1.94 18.91 -1.32
C TYR A 108 3.43 18.68 -1.16
N ARG A 109 4.12 19.63 -0.55
CA ARG A 109 5.49 19.51 -0.08
C ARG A 109 5.48 19.25 1.43
N PHE A 110 6.34 18.34 1.87
CA PHE A 110 6.48 17.98 3.28
C PHE A 110 7.80 18.55 3.82
N PRO A 111 7.79 19.58 4.71
CA PRO A 111 9.00 20.13 5.32
C PRO A 111 9.84 19.05 5.99
N THR A 112 9.20 18.16 6.73
CA THR A 112 9.77 16.89 7.18
C THR A 112 9.26 15.79 6.26
N PRO A 113 10.13 15.07 5.52
CA PRO A 113 9.70 14.03 4.60
C PRO A 113 8.80 13.00 5.28
N LEU A 114 7.68 12.68 4.64
CA LEU A 114 6.68 11.76 5.15
C LEU A 114 7.07 10.30 4.84
N ALA A 115 7.39 9.52 5.87
CA ALA A 115 7.45 8.07 5.71
C ALA A 115 6.02 7.53 5.53
N ARG A 116 5.65 7.20 4.28
CA ARG A 116 4.38 6.54 3.93
C ARG A 116 4.37 5.08 4.35
N VAL A 117 5.52 4.44 4.31
CA VAL A 117 5.76 3.08 4.77
C VAL A 117 7.20 2.95 5.26
N THR A 118 7.45 2.09 6.23
CA THR A 118 8.79 1.81 6.75
C THR A 118 9.27 0.48 6.21
N PHE A 119 10.44 0.48 5.59
CA PHE A 119 11.08 -0.73 5.10
C PHE A 119 12.16 -1.23 6.08
N PRO A 120 12.39 -2.57 6.17
CA PRO A 120 11.64 -3.62 5.48
C PRO A 120 10.17 -3.66 5.93
N VAL A 121 9.25 -3.82 4.97
CA VAL A 121 7.83 -3.90 5.30
C VAL A 121 7.46 -5.31 5.72
N ALA A 122 6.80 -5.44 6.88
CA ALA A 122 6.38 -6.72 7.44
C ALA A 122 4.97 -6.60 8.05
N PRO A 123 4.23 -7.68 8.24
CA PRO A 123 2.94 -7.67 8.92
C PRO A 123 3.02 -7.07 10.32
N GLY A 124 1.99 -6.35 10.72
CA GLY A 124 1.84 -5.82 12.09
C GLY A 124 2.50 -4.47 12.34
N GLN A 125 3.25 -3.90 11.40
CA GLN A 125 3.78 -2.54 11.53
C GLN A 125 2.63 -1.53 11.59
N ARG A 126 2.79 -0.50 12.41
CA ARG A 126 1.85 0.61 12.54
C ARG A 126 2.56 1.90 12.91
N SER A 127 2.02 3.02 12.47
CA SER A 127 2.48 4.36 12.85
C SER A 127 1.31 5.31 12.88
N SER A 128 1.40 6.28 13.77
CA SER A 128 0.48 7.41 13.89
C SER A 128 1.30 8.65 14.17
N LYS A 129 1.10 9.70 13.37
CA LYS A 129 1.84 10.96 13.54
C LYS A 129 1.11 12.15 12.92
N TRP A 130 1.37 13.33 13.47
CA TRP A 130 1.06 14.59 12.82
C TRP A 130 2.12 14.90 11.77
N VAL A 131 1.71 15.47 10.64
CA VAL A 131 2.56 15.79 9.50
C VAL A 131 2.24 17.19 9.02
N ASP A 132 3.27 18.04 8.97
CA ASP A 132 3.17 19.35 8.33
C ASP A 132 3.19 19.21 6.82
N SER A 133 2.35 19.99 6.16
CA SER A 133 2.24 20.03 4.71
C SER A 133 2.15 21.46 4.18
N ILE A 134 2.59 21.65 2.95
CA ILE A 134 2.47 22.91 2.22
C ILE A 134 1.85 22.58 0.88
N ALA A 135 0.67 23.14 0.60
CA ALA A 135 -0.02 22.96 -0.68
C ALA A 135 0.73 23.70 -1.80
N GLU A 136 0.80 23.11 -2.97
CA GLU A 136 1.45 23.67 -4.15
C GLU A 136 0.50 23.63 -5.37
N PRO A 137 0.39 24.75 -6.14
CA PRO A 137 0.97 26.07 -5.86
C PRO A 137 0.19 26.79 -4.76
N GLY A 138 0.75 27.85 -4.20
CA GLY A 138 0.03 28.71 -3.25
C GLY A 138 0.66 28.77 -1.87
N GLY A 139 1.43 27.76 -1.49
CA GLY A 139 2.22 27.76 -0.25
C GLY A 139 1.40 27.70 1.03
N MET A 140 0.12 27.35 0.98
CA MET A 140 -0.75 27.26 2.15
C MET A 140 -0.23 26.14 3.06
N LYS A 141 0.06 26.51 4.30
CA LYS A 141 0.53 25.59 5.32
C LYS A 141 -0.65 24.88 5.96
N GLY A 142 -0.52 23.58 6.18
CA GLY A 142 -1.50 22.77 6.86
C GLY A 142 -0.83 21.65 7.65
N GLN A 143 -1.64 20.95 8.41
CA GLN A 143 -1.22 19.79 9.17
C GLN A 143 -2.28 18.71 9.05
N PHE A 144 -1.88 17.44 9.06
CA PHE A 144 -2.81 16.33 9.01
C PHE A 144 -2.30 15.15 9.84
N ASN A 145 -3.23 14.32 10.29
CA ASN A 145 -2.91 13.06 10.92
C ASN A 145 -2.66 11.98 9.86
N TYR A 146 -1.56 11.27 10.02
CA TYR A 146 -1.19 10.14 9.18
C TYR A 146 -1.11 8.87 10.00
N PHE A 147 -1.89 7.86 9.61
CA PHE A 147 -1.89 6.53 10.20
C PHE A 147 -1.59 5.52 9.12
N PHE A 148 -0.74 4.55 9.40
CA PHE A 148 -0.64 3.36 8.57
C PHE A 148 -0.58 2.09 9.42
N ARG A 149 -1.02 1.00 8.82
CA ARG A 149 -0.93 -0.34 9.38
C ARG A 149 -0.74 -1.36 8.28
N THR A 150 0.26 -2.22 8.43
CA THR A 150 0.47 -3.37 7.54
C THR A 150 -0.34 -4.57 8.02
N ARG A 151 -0.89 -5.33 7.09
CA ARG A 151 -1.68 -6.54 7.32
C ARG A 151 -0.90 -7.78 6.88
N SER A 152 -1.63 -8.83 6.50
CA SER A 152 -1.10 -10.08 5.97
C SER A 152 -0.57 -9.94 4.55
N TRP A 153 0.18 -10.94 4.15
CA TRP A 153 0.48 -11.22 2.75
C TRP A 153 -0.70 -11.96 2.11
N ASP A 154 -1.06 -11.51 0.92
CA ASP A 154 -2.13 -12.11 0.13
C ASP A 154 -1.71 -12.20 -1.33
N LYS A 155 -2.21 -13.20 -2.04
CA LYS A 155 -2.04 -13.27 -3.49
C LYS A 155 -3.03 -12.36 -4.19
N GLN A 156 -2.53 -11.41 -4.98
CA GLN A 156 -3.33 -10.41 -5.69
C GLN A 156 -3.33 -10.67 -7.19
N PRO A 157 -4.46 -11.10 -7.77
CA PRO A 157 -4.62 -11.19 -9.22
C PRO A 157 -4.80 -9.78 -9.80
N THR A 158 -4.12 -9.51 -10.91
CA THR A 158 -4.20 -8.26 -11.69
C THR A 158 -4.09 -8.58 -13.18
N PRO A 159 -4.42 -7.65 -14.10
CA PRO A 159 -4.17 -7.86 -15.53
C PRO A 159 -2.70 -8.14 -15.88
N ALA A 160 -1.75 -7.65 -15.10
CA ALA A 160 -0.32 -7.91 -15.27
C ALA A 160 0.13 -9.29 -14.76
N GLY A 161 -0.75 -10.05 -14.07
CA GLY A 161 -0.43 -11.33 -13.47
C GLY A 161 -0.85 -11.44 -12.01
N SER A 162 -0.40 -12.48 -11.33
CA SER A 162 -0.71 -12.72 -9.91
C SER A 162 0.54 -12.52 -9.06
N PHE A 163 0.44 -11.69 -8.01
CA PHE A 163 1.57 -11.25 -7.20
C PHE A 163 1.31 -11.53 -5.72
N ASP A 164 2.35 -11.97 -5.02
CA ASP A 164 2.34 -11.94 -3.56
C ASP A 164 2.54 -10.49 -3.11
N ALA A 165 1.61 -9.98 -2.32
CA ALA A 165 1.58 -8.58 -1.90
C ALA A 165 1.18 -8.43 -0.44
N ILE A 166 1.82 -7.50 0.26
CA ILE A 166 1.43 -7.13 1.61
C ILE A 166 0.41 -6.00 1.57
N ARG A 167 -0.69 -6.16 2.29
CA ARG A 167 -1.71 -5.13 2.41
C ARG A 167 -1.28 -4.07 3.42
N ILE A 168 -1.41 -2.80 3.02
CA ILE A 168 -1.11 -1.61 3.83
C ILE A 168 -2.35 -0.72 3.85
N ASP A 169 -2.97 -0.57 5.02
CA ASP A 169 -4.08 0.35 5.22
C ASP A 169 -3.52 1.70 5.69
N VAL A 170 -3.98 2.79 5.10
CA VAL A 170 -3.58 4.17 5.40
C VAL A 170 -4.82 5.02 5.63
N LEU A 171 -4.82 5.78 6.72
CA LEU A 171 -5.78 6.84 6.97
C LEU A 171 -5.03 8.18 7.06
N ARG A 172 -5.52 9.18 6.34
CA ARG A 172 -5.11 10.58 6.45
C ARG A 172 -6.32 11.39 6.84
N VAL A 173 -6.20 12.12 7.93
CA VAL A 173 -7.25 13.01 8.43
C VAL A 173 -6.78 14.42 8.16
N LEU A 174 -7.31 15.01 7.09
CA LEU A 174 -6.97 16.37 6.65
C LEU A 174 -7.89 17.33 7.38
N ASP A 175 -7.33 18.16 8.25
CA ASP A 175 -8.08 19.26 8.83
C ASP A 175 -8.38 20.29 7.73
N ASP A 176 -9.67 20.60 7.59
CA ASP A 176 -10.18 21.44 6.54
C ASP A 176 -10.71 22.74 7.17
N ALA A 177 -10.13 23.84 6.82
CA ALA A 177 -10.55 25.17 7.33
C ALA A 177 -11.92 25.62 6.80
N THR A 178 -12.63 24.79 6.04
CA THR A 178 -13.96 25.10 5.52
C THR A 178 -14.99 25.09 6.65
N PRO A 179 -15.72 26.19 6.89
CA PRO A 179 -16.76 26.25 7.93
C PRO A 179 -17.81 25.15 7.75
N PHE A 180 -18.30 24.62 8.87
CA PHE A 180 -19.34 23.58 8.93
C PHE A 180 -18.98 22.24 8.28
N ARG A 181 -17.69 22.00 8.03
CA ARG A 181 -17.20 20.75 7.47
C ARG A 181 -16.24 20.06 8.43
N ASN A 182 -16.47 18.79 8.69
CA ASN A 182 -15.51 17.96 9.42
C ASN A 182 -14.27 17.69 8.57
N ALA A 183 -13.20 17.28 9.25
CA ALA A 183 -11.96 16.85 8.59
C ALA A 183 -12.23 15.78 7.51
N THR A 184 -11.56 15.93 6.37
CA THR A 184 -11.64 14.93 5.29
C THR A 184 -10.84 13.69 5.67
N ASN A 185 -11.51 12.55 5.67
CA ASN A 185 -10.93 11.25 5.92
C ASN A 185 -10.57 10.56 4.59
N CYS A 186 -9.28 10.38 4.34
CA CYS A 186 -8.77 9.70 3.16
C CYS A 186 -8.32 8.29 3.55
N ASN A 187 -9.13 7.30 3.23
CA ASN A 187 -8.90 5.90 3.52
C ASN A 187 -8.32 5.21 2.28
N PHE A 188 -7.08 4.76 2.37
CA PHE A 188 -6.39 4.10 1.27
C PHE A 188 -5.96 2.70 1.68
N THR A 189 -6.11 1.77 0.77
CA THR A 189 -5.56 0.42 0.89
C THR A 189 -4.63 0.17 -0.26
N TYR A 190 -3.41 -0.22 0.05
CA TYR A 190 -2.37 -0.55 -0.91
C TYR A 190 -1.99 -2.02 -0.78
N TRP A 191 -1.74 -2.70 -1.89
CA TRP A 191 -1.15 -4.03 -1.95
C TRP A 191 0.23 -3.89 -2.60
N TYR A 192 1.26 -3.81 -1.76
CA TYR A 192 2.65 -3.68 -2.20
C TYR A 192 3.26 -5.04 -2.52
N SER A 193 3.87 -5.16 -3.69
CA SER A 193 4.63 -6.35 -4.09
C SER A 193 6.09 -6.02 -4.40
N PRO A 194 7.06 -6.70 -3.78
CA PRO A 194 8.48 -6.49 -4.07
C PRO A 194 8.84 -6.93 -5.49
N ALA A 195 8.09 -7.85 -6.11
CA ALA A 195 8.32 -8.33 -7.47
C ALA A 195 8.25 -7.21 -8.52
N VAL A 196 7.37 -6.22 -8.28
CA VAL A 196 7.24 -5.05 -9.15
C VAL A 196 7.74 -3.77 -8.47
N ARG A 197 8.27 -3.86 -7.25
CA ARG A 197 8.81 -2.71 -6.48
C ARG A 197 7.79 -1.59 -6.21
N ASN A 198 6.50 -1.88 -6.33
CA ASN A 198 5.41 -0.93 -6.16
C ASN A 198 4.12 -1.66 -5.76
N THR A 199 3.03 -0.92 -5.63
CA THR A 199 1.69 -1.47 -5.42
C THR A 199 1.19 -2.18 -6.68
N VAL A 200 0.51 -3.30 -6.52
CA VAL A 200 -0.16 -4.03 -7.62
C VAL A 200 -1.64 -3.73 -7.67
N ARG A 201 -2.22 -3.31 -6.54
CA ARG A 201 -3.60 -2.83 -6.41
C ARG A 201 -3.65 -1.69 -5.42
N GLU A 202 -4.60 -0.76 -5.64
CA GLU A 202 -4.89 0.30 -4.68
C GLU A 202 -6.40 0.55 -4.64
N ARG A 203 -6.91 0.82 -3.45
CA ARG A 203 -8.22 1.42 -3.26
C ARG A 203 -8.04 2.73 -2.53
N ARG A 204 -8.65 3.78 -3.04
CA ARG A 204 -8.62 5.11 -2.45
C ARG A 204 -10.05 5.59 -2.28
N ALA A 205 -10.41 6.00 -1.08
CA ALA A 205 -11.69 6.59 -0.77
C ALA A 205 -11.49 7.81 0.12
N ALA A 206 -12.25 8.87 -0.13
CA ALA A 206 -12.26 10.03 0.72
C ALA A 206 -13.67 10.53 0.96
N MET A 207 -13.92 10.98 2.19
CA MET A 207 -15.22 11.50 2.62
C MET A 207 -15.06 12.56 3.70
N TYR A 208 -16.02 13.46 3.78
CA TYR A 208 -16.21 14.39 4.88
C TYR A 208 -17.69 14.47 5.27
N THR A 209 -17.98 15.02 6.45
CA THR A 209 -19.35 15.29 6.89
C THR A 209 -19.58 16.80 6.85
N GLN A 210 -20.66 17.22 6.20
CA GLN A 210 -21.14 18.58 6.24
C GLN A 210 -22.06 18.73 7.47
N LEU A 211 -21.67 19.55 8.44
CA LEU A 211 -22.30 19.58 9.77
C LEU A 211 -23.68 20.23 9.77
N ASP A 212 -23.90 21.27 8.97
CA ASP A 212 -25.17 21.98 8.84
C ASP A 212 -26.24 21.12 8.17
N GLN A 213 -25.85 20.17 7.33
CA GLN A 213 -26.74 19.25 6.62
C GLN A 213 -26.76 17.85 7.24
N GLN A 214 -25.86 17.56 8.20
CA GLN A 214 -25.66 16.23 8.80
C GLN A 214 -25.50 15.13 7.73
N ALA A 215 -24.84 15.48 6.60
CA ALA A 215 -24.69 14.62 5.46
C ALA A 215 -23.23 14.24 5.21
N GLU A 216 -22.99 12.97 4.85
CA GLU A 216 -21.68 12.49 4.41
C GLU A 216 -21.52 12.69 2.91
N TYR A 217 -20.40 13.29 2.52
CA TYR A 217 -20.02 13.50 1.14
C TYR A 217 -18.81 12.66 0.80
N ARG A 218 -18.98 11.73 -0.13
CA ARG A 218 -17.87 10.99 -0.74
C ARG A 218 -17.29 11.84 -1.86
N VAL A 219 -16.00 12.12 -1.78
CA VAL A 219 -15.29 13.01 -2.71
C VAL A 219 -14.19 12.30 -3.49
N LEU A 220 -13.92 11.04 -3.16
CA LEU A 220 -13.03 10.16 -3.91
C LEU A 220 -13.49 8.71 -3.71
N ASP A 221 -13.59 7.95 -4.79
CA ASP A 221 -13.64 6.48 -4.78
C ASP A 221 -12.91 6.00 -6.04
N ALA A 222 -11.72 5.45 -5.86
CA ALA A 222 -10.90 5.02 -6.97
C ALA A 222 -10.26 3.66 -6.69
N PHE A 223 -10.20 2.85 -7.73
CA PHE A 223 -9.61 1.52 -7.71
C PHE A 223 -8.58 1.41 -8.82
N TYR A 224 -7.38 0.93 -8.47
CA TYR A 224 -6.23 0.78 -9.36
C TYR A 224 -5.84 -0.68 -9.43
N GLU A 225 -5.60 -1.19 -10.63
CA GLU A 225 -5.06 -2.53 -10.86
C GLU A 225 -3.89 -2.45 -11.83
N LEU A 226 -2.77 -3.05 -11.45
CA LEU A 226 -1.57 -3.08 -12.31
C LEU A 226 -1.89 -3.81 -13.63
N ALA A 227 -1.79 -3.07 -14.74
CA ALA A 227 -1.98 -3.59 -16.08
C ALA A 227 -0.65 -4.04 -16.71
N SER A 228 0.46 -3.36 -16.40
CA SER A 228 1.80 -3.79 -16.81
C SER A 228 2.89 -3.17 -15.93
N PHE A 229 4.02 -3.86 -15.86
CA PHE A 229 5.27 -3.37 -15.28
C PHE A 229 6.41 -3.59 -16.27
N THR A 230 7.16 -2.53 -16.55
CA THR A 230 8.39 -2.58 -17.35
C THR A 230 9.55 -2.17 -16.44
N PRO A 231 10.51 -3.06 -16.16
CA PRO A 231 11.67 -2.70 -15.37
C PRO A 231 12.59 -1.75 -16.14
N GLY A 232 13.12 -0.74 -15.44
CA GLY A 232 14.16 0.16 -15.92
C GLY A 232 15.51 -0.55 -16.09
N LYS A 233 16.40 0.08 -16.81
CA LYS A 233 17.74 -0.41 -17.12
C LYS A 233 18.75 -0.16 -16.00
#